data_7d2465e31c3a0f29be79d71b7282fe84
#
_entry.id   7d2465e31c3a0f29be79d71b7282fe84
#
_cell.length_a   1.000
_cell.length_b   1.000
_cell.length_c   1.000
_cell.angle_alpha   90.00
_cell.angle_beta   90.00
_cell.angle_gamma   90.00
#
_symmetry.space_group_name_H-M   'P 1'
#
loop_
_entity.id
_entity.type
_entity.pdbx_description
1 polymer ?
#
loop_
_entity_poly.entity_id
_entity_poly.type
_entity_poly.pdbx_seq_one_letter_code
_entity_poly.pdbx_strand_id
1 'polypeptide(L)'
;MAGTLIVSLDFELFWGMLDVCPLEKYQDHVLGGRKAIPELLALFQKYGIHATWATVGYLFAGSAQEAALFFPEEGLRPTYDDPALNSYAEFSKIGETEAACFFAPSLIDLVAGTPGQEIGSHTFSHYYCKEKGQTAAQFAADMTAAKAIAAKHGHTLTSAVLPRNQCDPAYIRVLRDLGFTAYRGMENNWVENKVHVRFPLRILRLTDTYFPITGYGTCGEPRCSGRFLSR
;
A
#
# COMPACT_ATOMS: atom_id res chain seq x y z
N MET A 1 3.64 -30.98 7.09
CA MET A 1 4.26 -29.64 7.08
C MET A 1 3.32 -28.68 7.78
N ALA A 2 3.81 -27.81 8.65
CA ALA A 2 2.97 -26.79 9.25
C ALA A 2 2.71 -25.68 8.21
N GLY A 3 1.47 -25.24 8.08
CA GLY A 3 1.13 -24.10 7.24
C GLY A 3 1.60 -22.79 7.88
N THR A 4 1.89 -21.78 7.06
CA THR A 4 2.25 -20.43 7.51
C THR A 4 1.16 -19.46 7.10
N LEU A 5 0.62 -18.70 8.05
CA LEU A 5 -0.26 -17.58 7.79
C LEU A 5 0.58 -16.29 7.74
N ILE A 6 0.44 -15.52 6.65
CA ILE A 6 1.06 -14.21 6.49
C ILE A 6 -0.04 -13.16 6.65
N VAL A 7 0.17 -12.21 7.57
CA VAL A 7 -0.72 -11.07 7.79
C VAL A 7 -0.07 -9.83 7.21
N SER A 8 -0.75 -9.15 6.29
CA SER A 8 -0.34 -7.82 5.82
C SER A 8 -1.55 -6.90 5.76
N LEU A 9 -1.37 -5.67 6.21
CA LEU A 9 -2.41 -4.66 6.32
C LEU A 9 -2.01 -3.45 5.45
N ASP A 10 -2.94 -2.96 4.66
CA ASP A 10 -2.72 -1.76 3.86
C ASP A 10 -3.00 -0.54 4.78
N PHE A 11 -1.92 0.20 5.12
CA PHE A 11 -1.98 1.39 5.96
C PHE A 11 -1.92 2.63 5.06
N GLU A 12 -3.10 3.08 4.65
CA GLU A 12 -3.27 4.08 3.59
C GLU A 12 -4.20 5.24 3.96
N LEU A 13 -4.99 5.12 5.05
CA LEU A 13 -5.99 6.11 5.47
C LEU A 13 -6.88 6.53 4.29
N PHE A 14 -7.07 7.85 4.06
CA PHE A 14 -7.90 8.31 2.96
C PHE A 14 -7.24 8.19 1.58
N TRP A 15 -5.90 8.01 1.52
CA TRP A 15 -5.20 7.87 0.24
C TRP A 15 -5.68 6.70 -0.61
N GLY A 16 -6.11 5.60 0.01
CA GLY A 16 -6.70 4.45 -0.68
C GLY A 16 -8.13 4.65 -1.18
N MET A 17 -8.79 5.72 -0.74
CA MET A 17 -10.18 6.03 -1.08
C MET A 17 -10.34 7.28 -1.94
N LEU A 18 -9.24 7.94 -2.30
CA LEU A 18 -9.21 9.24 -2.95
C LEU A 18 -10.03 9.28 -4.26
N ASP A 19 -9.92 8.24 -5.08
CA ASP A 19 -10.63 8.12 -6.35
C ASP A 19 -11.99 7.39 -6.24
N VAL A 20 -12.39 7.00 -5.03
CA VAL A 20 -13.61 6.19 -4.80
C VAL A 20 -14.76 7.04 -4.28
N CYS A 21 -14.48 7.93 -3.33
CA CYS A 21 -15.52 8.77 -2.73
C CYS A 21 -14.93 10.05 -2.12
N PRO A 22 -15.73 11.12 -1.96
CA PRO A 22 -15.30 12.34 -1.29
C PRO A 22 -15.06 12.10 0.21
N LEU A 23 -14.11 12.86 0.78
CA LEU A 23 -13.67 12.72 2.16
C LEU A 23 -14.82 12.80 3.17
N GLU A 24 -15.75 13.72 2.96
CA GLU A 24 -16.88 13.98 3.87
C GLU A 24 -17.75 12.75 4.10
N LYS A 25 -17.76 11.82 3.14
CA LYS A 25 -18.52 10.57 3.25
C LYS A 25 -17.73 9.43 3.91
N TYR A 26 -16.40 9.57 3.99
CA TYR A 26 -15.54 8.48 4.45
C TYR A 26 -14.70 8.85 5.69
N GLN A 27 -14.71 10.09 6.11
CA GLN A 27 -13.90 10.61 7.21
C GLN A 27 -14.09 9.83 8.51
N ASP A 28 -15.32 9.51 8.88
CA ASP A 28 -15.60 8.75 10.11
C ASP A 28 -14.99 7.35 10.08
N HIS A 29 -14.96 6.70 8.91
CA HIS A 29 -14.31 5.40 8.74
C HIS A 29 -12.79 5.51 8.91
N VAL A 30 -12.17 6.54 8.32
CA VAL A 30 -10.73 6.79 8.47
C VAL A 30 -10.37 7.05 9.93
N LEU A 31 -11.11 7.93 10.61
CA LEU A 31 -10.89 8.24 12.02
C LEU A 31 -11.19 7.04 12.93
N GLY A 32 -12.16 6.21 12.56
CA GLY A 32 -12.43 4.92 13.21
C GLY A 32 -11.26 3.95 13.07
N GLY A 33 -10.72 3.82 11.86
CA GLY A 33 -9.52 3.02 11.59
C GLY A 33 -8.31 3.45 12.42
N ARG A 34 -8.07 4.77 12.53
CA ARG A 34 -7.01 5.30 13.40
C ARG A 34 -7.15 4.87 14.85
N LYS A 35 -8.37 4.87 15.38
CA LYS A 35 -8.67 4.43 16.76
C LYS A 35 -8.51 2.91 16.92
N ALA A 36 -8.78 2.14 15.88
CA ALA A 36 -8.66 0.69 15.91
C ALA A 36 -7.22 0.19 15.91
N ILE A 37 -6.26 0.96 15.35
CA ILE A 37 -4.85 0.55 15.25
C ILE A 37 -4.24 0.20 16.61
N PRO A 38 -4.31 1.02 17.67
CA PRO A 38 -3.76 0.67 18.98
C PRO A 38 -4.39 -0.60 19.59
N GLU A 39 -5.69 -0.80 19.42
CA GLU A 39 -6.39 -1.99 19.89
C GLU A 39 -5.96 -3.24 19.14
N LEU A 40 -5.79 -3.14 17.83
CA LEU A 40 -5.30 -4.21 16.98
C LEU A 40 -3.85 -4.60 17.35
N LEU A 41 -3.00 -3.62 17.59
CA LEU A 41 -1.62 -3.84 18.03
C LEU A 41 -1.57 -4.54 19.41
N ALA A 42 -2.44 -4.17 20.33
CA ALA A 42 -2.56 -4.85 21.62
C ALA A 42 -2.99 -6.32 21.46
N LEU A 43 -3.90 -6.62 20.53
CA LEU A 43 -4.28 -7.99 20.20
C LEU A 43 -3.12 -8.76 19.54
N PHE A 44 -2.41 -8.15 18.60
CA PHE A 44 -1.26 -8.77 17.94
C PHE A 44 -0.16 -9.10 18.96
N GLN A 45 0.15 -8.18 19.86
CA GLN A 45 1.10 -8.40 20.93
C GLN A 45 0.65 -9.53 21.86
N LYS A 46 -0.63 -9.51 22.29
CA LYS A 46 -1.21 -10.53 23.17
C LYS A 46 -1.11 -11.94 22.60
N TYR A 47 -1.30 -12.09 21.29
CA TYR A 47 -1.34 -13.39 20.61
C TYR A 47 -0.06 -13.72 19.85
N GLY A 48 0.97 -12.89 19.93
CA GLY A 48 2.24 -13.09 19.23
C GLY A 48 2.10 -13.08 17.71
N ILE A 49 1.18 -12.24 17.19
CA ILE A 49 0.92 -12.10 15.75
C ILE A 49 1.90 -11.09 15.17
N HIS A 50 2.65 -11.53 14.16
CA HIS A 50 3.51 -10.69 13.36
C HIS A 50 2.76 -10.23 12.11
N ALA A 51 2.87 -8.95 11.75
CA ALA A 51 2.22 -8.40 10.57
C ALA A 51 3.11 -7.37 9.88
N THR A 52 2.92 -7.26 8.55
CA THR A 52 3.50 -6.19 7.74
C THR A 52 2.45 -5.11 7.53
N TRP A 53 2.78 -3.87 7.89
CA TRP A 53 1.95 -2.67 7.68
C TRP A 53 2.45 -1.95 6.44
N ALA A 54 1.80 -2.19 5.32
CA ALA A 54 2.11 -1.55 4.04
C ALA A 54 1.67 -0.10 4.08
N THR A 55 2.61 0.80 4.25
CA THR A 55 2.38 2.20 4.59
C THR A 55 2.56 3.09 3.37
N VAL A 56 1.56 3.91 3.05
CA VAL A 56 1.68 4.98 2.06
C VAL A 56 2.69 6.02 2.54
N GLY A 57 3.63 6.41 1.70
CA GLY A 57 4.72 7.30 2.08
C GLY A 57 4.27 8.64 2.65
N TYR A 58 3.18 9.18 2.14
CA TYR A 58 2.59 10.42 2.66
C TYR A 58 2.22 10.37 4.16
N LEU A 59 1.92 9.18 4.70
CA LEU A 59 1.53 9.02 6.10
C LEU A 59 2.66 9.31 7.09
N PHE A 60 3.92 9.23 6.63
CA PHE A 60 5.07 9.58 7.48
C PHE A 60 5.13 11.06 7.81
N ALA A 61 4.63 11.93 6.91
CA ALA A 61 4.64 13.37 7.14
C ALA A 61 3.69 13.81 8.26
N GLY A 62 4.02 14.85 8.96
CA GLY A 62 3.14 15.55 9.90
C GLY A 62 2.26 16.61 9.23
N SER A 63 2.58 16.99 7.98
CA SER A 63 1.84 18.00 7.23
C SER A 63 2.04 17.88 5.72
N ALA A 64 1.19 18.57 4.95
CA ALA A 64 1.31 18.66 3.50
C ALA A 64 2.65 19.30 3.07
N GLN A 65 3.13 20.29 3.81
CA GLN A 65 4.40 20.96 3.55
C GLN A 65 5.58 20.01 3.73
N GLU A 66 5.57 19.20 4.77
CA GLU A 66 6.62 18.19 4.98
C GLU A 66 6.60 17.12 3.88
N ALA A 67 5.43 16.58 3.53
CA ALA A 67 5.31 15.61 2.45
C ALA A 67 5.85 16.15 1.12
N ALA A 68 5.59 17.41 0.82
CA ALA A 68 6.03 18.06 -0.42
C ALA A 68 7.56 18.14 -0.56
N LEU A 69 8.32 18.11 0.53
CA LEU A 69 9.80 18.08 0.48
C LEU A 69 10.35 16.80 -0.15
N PHE A 70 9.55 15.75 -0.21
CA PHE A 70 9.93 14.45 -0.77
C PHE A 70 9.30 14.16 -2.13
N PHE A 71 8.52 15.08 -2.67
CA PHE A 71 7.90 14.89 -3.97
C PHE A 71 8.96 14.69 -5.05
N PRO A 72 8.80 13.68 -5.92
CA PRO A 72 9.60 13.61 -7.14
C PRO A 72 9.49 14.89 -7.96
N GLU A 73 10.51 15.16 -8.78
CA GLU A 73 10.44 16.23 -9.78
C GLU A 73 9.15 16.09 -10.59
N GLU A 74 8.57 17.22 -11.03
CA GLU A 74 7.26 17.24 -11.69
C GLU A 74 7.18 16.27 -12.88
N GLY A 75 8.22 16.22 -13.70
CA GLY A 75 8.30 15.29 -14.86
C GLY A 75 8.40 13.82 -14.48
N LEU A 76 8.67 13.51 -13.21
CA LEU A 76 8.73 12.15 -12.67
C LEU A 76 7.52 11.78 -11.81
N ARG A 77 6.50 12.63 -11.74
CA ARG A 77 5.21 12.28 -11.13
C ARG A 77 4.31 11.58 -12.14
N PRO A 78 3.44 10.65 -11.71
CA PRO A 78 2.55 9.96 -12.64
C PRO A 78 1.59 10.94 -13.33
N THR A 79 1.38 10.73 -14.61
CA THR A 79 0.48 11.52 -15.47
C THR A 79 -0.68 10.65 -15.91
N TYR A 80 -1.45 10.13 -14.95
CA TYR A 80 -2.57 9.23 -15.23
C TYR A 80 -3.57 9.85 -16.22
N ASP A 81 -4.10 9.02 -17.13
CA ASP A 81 -5.18 9.40 -18.03
C ASP A 81 -6.45 9.81 -17.25
N ASP A 82 -6.67 9.18 -16.09
CA ASP A 82 -7.71 9.56 -15.15
C ASP A 82 -7.15 10.50 -14.07
N PRO A 83 -7.53 11.78 -14.07
CA PRO A 83 -7.03 12.76 -13.11
C PRO A 83 -7.42 12.47 -11.65
N ALA A 84 -8.47 11.66 -11.41
CA ALA A 84 -8.88 11.27 -10.06
C ALA A 84 -7.83 10.41 -9.35
N LEU A 85 -6.93 9.76 -10.10
CA LEU A 85 -5.83 8.96 -9.56
C LEU A 85 -4.62 9.80 -9.14
N ASN A 86 -4.61 11.10 -9.43
CA ASN A 86 -3.49 11.98 -9.13
C ASN A 86 -3.55 12.50 -7.69
N SER A 87 -2.94 11.78 -6.77
CA SER A 87 -2.89 12.14 -5.35
C SER A 87 -2.13 13.45 -5.07
N TYR A 88 -1.19 13.84 -5.92
CA TYR A 88 -0.43 15.10 -5.74
C TYR A 88 -1.32 16.36 -5.84
N ALA A 89 -2.40 16.30 -6.62
CA ALA A 89 -3.34 17.41 -6.74
C ALA A 89 -4.17 17.65 -5.46
N GLU A 90 -4.24 16.65 -4.57
CA GLU A 90 -5.04 16.73 -3.35
C GLU A 90 -4.36 17.60 -2.27
N PHE A 91 -3.02 17.70 -2.27
CA PHE A 91 -2.29 18.42 -1.22
C PHE A 91 -2.70 19.88 -1.04
N SER A 92 -3.08 20.55 -2.11
CA SER A 92 -3.55 21.96 -2.04
C SER A 92 -4.92 22.11 -1.35
N LYS A 93 -5.64 21.02 -1.15
CA LYS A 93 -6.99 21.00 -0.58
C LYS A 93 -7.00 20.52 0.88
N ILE A 94 -5.90 19.94 1.37
CA ILE A 94 -5.82 19.42 2.73
C ILE A 94 -5.75 20.58 3.73
N GLY A 95 -6.84 20.78 4.48
CA GLY A 95 -6.89 21.72 5.60
C GLY A 95 -6.33 21.11 6.90
N GLU A 96 -6.17 21.95 7.92
CA GLU A 96 -5.69 21.50 9.23
C GLU A 96 -6.66 20.50 9.89
N THR A 97 -7.96 20.69 9.68
CA THR A 97 -9.02 19.84 10.25
C THR A 97 -9.03 18.44 9.63
N GLU A 98 -8.65 18.33 8.37
CA GLU A 98 -8.61 17.07 7.63
C GLU A 98 -7.25 16.34 7.74
N ALA A 99 -6.22 17.00 8.25
CA ALA A 99 -4.85 16.47 8.32
C ALA A 99 -4.77 15.05 8.93
N ALA A 100 -5.60 14.77 9.92
CA ALA A 100 -5.69 13.45 10.53
C ALA A 100 -6.17 12.35 9.56
N CYS A 101 -6.82 12.68 8.46
CA CYS A 101 -7.22 11.70 7.45
C CYS A 101 -6.11 11.37 6.47
N PHE A 102 -5.06 12.19 6.41
CA PHE A 102 -3.99 12.11 5.42
C PHE A 102 -2.61 11.79 6.00
N PHE A 103 -2.35 12.11 7.27
CA PHE A 103 -1.04 11.97 7.91
C PHE A 103 -1.13 11.20 9.21
N ALA A 104 -0.13 10.37 9.52
CA ALA A 104 -0.15 9.51 10.70
C ALA A 104 1.23 9.16 11.29
N PRO A 105 2.20 10.09 11.39
CA PRO A 105 3.54 9.73 11.85
C PRO A 105 3.53 9.06 13.22
N SER A 106 2.75 9.54 14.17
CA SER A 106 2.65 8.95 15.51
C SER A 106 2.08 7.52 15.53
N LEU A 107 1.19 7.19 14.60
CA LEU A 107 0.69 5.81 14.48
C LEU A 107 1.73 4.89 13.83
N ILE A 108 2.53 5.40 12.90
CA ILE A 108 3.66 4.65 12.32
C ILE A 108 4.68 4.33 13.43
N ASP A 109 5.03 5.31 14.26
CA ASP A 109 5.93 5.11 15.42
C ASP A 109 5.37 4.07 16.39
N LEU A 110 4.07 4.12 16.65
CA LEU A 110 3.39 3.14 17.50
C LEU A 110 3.48 1.72 16.92
N VAL A 111 3.22 1.57 15.63
CA VAL A 111 3.33 0.28 14.91
C VAL A 111 4.76 -0.21 14.99
N ALA A 112 5.74 0.62 14.62
CA ALA A 112 7.16 0.26 14.60
C ALA A 112 7.71 -0.08 15.99
N GLY A 113 7.21 0.58 17.03
CA GLY A 113 7.55 0.29 18.43
C GLY A 113 6.91 -0.99 18.99
N THR A 114 5.95 -1.58 18.29
CA THR A 114 5.27 -2.81 18.72
C THR A 114 6.03 -4.05 18.25
N PRO A 115 6.46 -4.95 19.14
CA PRO A 115 7.21 -6.15 18.76
C PRO A 115 6.49 -7.00 17.71
N GLY A 116 7.24 -7.46 16.70
CA GLY A 116 6.72 -8.33 15.64
C GLY A 116 5.98 -7.59 14.53
N GLN A 117 5.93 -6.25 14.56
CA GLN A 117 5.32 -5.47 13.49
C GLN A 117 6.41 -4.92 12.55
N GLU A 118 6.17 -5.02 11.25
CA GLU A 118 7.03 -4.50 10.18
C GLU A 118 6.35 -3.33 9.48
N ILE A 119 7.09 -2.24 9.26
CA ILE A 119 6.69 -1.17 8.35
C ILE A 119 7.18 -1.51 6.94
N GLY A 120 6.24 -1.85 6.06
CA GLY A 120 6.48 -2.04 4.62
C GLY A 120 6.02 -0.82 3.81
N SER A 121 6.36 -0.79 2.52
CA SER A 121 5.93 0.28 1.62
C SER A 121 4.60 -0.06 0.94
N HIS A 122 3.70 0.94 0.89
CA HIS A 122 2.53 0.95 0.00
C HIS A 122 2.67 2.04 -1.07
N THR A 123 3.92 2.19 -1.60
CA THR A 123 4.40 3.28 -2.45
C THR A 123 4.43 4.64 -1.73
N PHE A 124 4.94 5.69 -2.36
CA PHE A 124 4.94 7.03 -1.76
C PHE A 124 3.57 7.68 -1.89
N SER A 125 3.00 7.66 -3.09
CA SER A 125 1.81 8.40 -3.48
C SER A 125 0.57 7.53 -3.68
N HIS A 126 0.55 6.30 -3.15
CA HIS A 126 -0.46 5.30 -3.48
C HIS A 126 -0.49 5.00 -4.99
N TYR A 127 0.69 4.71 -5.57
CA TYR A 127 0.93 4.63 -7.00
C TYR A 127 0.28 3.42 -7.68
N TYR A 128 -0.40 3.64 -8.80
CA TYR A 128 -1.11 2.60 -9.54
C TYR A 128 -0.30 2.12 -10.76
N CYS A 129 0.31 0.95 -10.65
CA CYS A 129 1.26 0.41 -11.64
C CYS A 129 0.62 -0.05 -12.96
N LYS A 130 -0.67 -0.33 -13.01
CA LYS A 130 -1.37 -0.83 -14.21
C LYS A 130 -2.34 0.19 -14.82
N GLU A 131 -2.48 1.35 -14.21
CA GLU A 131 -3.30 2.41 -14.79
C GLU A 131 -2.55 3.09 -15.94
N LYS A 132 -3.28 3.64 -16.91
CA LYS A 132 -2.70 4.33 -18.06
C LYS A 132 -2.13 5.70 -17.66
N GLY A 133 -1.15 6.18 -18.43
CA GLY A 133 -0.54 7.49 -18.23
C GLY A 133 0.55 7.54 -17.17
N GLN A 134 1.16 6.40 -16.85
CA GLN A 134 2.29 6.31 -15.94
C GLN A 134 3.41 5.41 -16.49
N THR A 135 4.59 5.45 -15.91
CA THR A 135 5.78 4.74 -16.37
C THR A 135 6.58 4.11 -15.23
N ALA A 136 7.40 3.11 -15.56
CA ALA A 136 8.31 2.50 -14.59
C ALA A 136 9.35 3.48 -14.02
N ALA A 137 9.74 4.51 -14.78
CA ALA A 137 10.64 5.56 -14.28
C ALA A 137 9.96 6.44 -13.21
N GLN A 138 8.70 6.81 -13.42
CA GLN A 138 7.90 7.53 -12.45
C GLN A 138 7.66 6.68 -11.19
N PHE A 139 7.40 5.38 -11.34
CA PHE A 139 7.31 4.46 -10.21
C PHE A 139 8.64 4.36 -9.43
N ALA A 140 9.78 4.31 -10.12
CA ALA A 140 11.08 4.31 -9.45
C ALA A 140 11.32 5.58 -8.63
N ALA A 141 10.93 6.73 -9.15
CA ALA A 141 10.99 8.00 -8.43
C ALA A 141 10.05 8.02 -7.21
N ASP A 142 8.83 7.51 -7.36
CA ASP A 142 7.86 7.37 -6.26
C ASP A 142 8.39 6.46 -5.14
N MET A 143 8.93 5.29 -5.47
CA MET A 143 9.50 4.37 -4.49
C MET A 143 10.77 4.92 -3.83
N THR A 144 11.55 5.72 -4.55
CA THR A 144 12.71 6.44 -3.98
C THR A 144 12.25 7.47 -2.96
N ALA A 145 11.19 8.23 -3.27
CA ALA A 145 10.57 9.17 -2.34
C ALA A 145 10.02 8.46 -1.08
N ALA A 146 9.37 7.29 -1.26
CA ALA A 146 8.89 6.48 -0.14
C ALA A 146 10.03 6.08 0.81
N LYS A 147 11.15 5.63 0.28
CA LYS A 147 12.34 5.29 1.08
C LYS A 147 12.94 6.51 1.75
N ALA A 148 12.98 7.65 1.06
CA ALA A 148 13.57 8.89 1.59
C ALA A 148 12.79 9.44 2.78
N ILE A 149 11.47 9.53 2.69
CA ILE A 149 10.62 10.00 3.80
C ILE A 149 10.65 9.01 4.97
N ALA A 150 10.58 7.71 4.72
CA ALA A 150 10.69 6.71 5.76
C ALA A 150 12.04 6.79 6.49
N ALA A 151 13.14 6.93 5.76
CA ALA A 151 14.48 7.09 6.34
C ALA A 151 14.60 8.37 7.18
N LYS A 152 13.97 9.47 6.78
CA LYS A 152 13.91 10.72 7.57
C LYS A 152 13.26 10.48 8.93
N HIS A 153 12.27 9.58 9.00
CA HIS A 153 11.57 9.18 10.23
C HIS A 153 12.20 7.96 10.92
N GLY A 154 13.41 7.54 10.52
CA GLY A 154 14.16 6.47 11.16
C GLY A 154 13.76 5.05 10.75
N HIS A 155 12.97 4.90 9.67
CA HIS A 155 12.50 3.60 9.20
C HIS A 155 13.21 3.16 7.92
N THR A 156 13.45 1.84 7.79
CA THR A 156 14.00 1.22 6.59
C THR A 156 12.94 0.33 5.95
N LEU A 157 12.55 0.64 4.72
CA LEU A 157 11.57 -0.14 3.98
C LEU A 157 12.26 -1.27 3.21
N THR A 158 11.94 -2.52 3.54
CA THR A 158 12.51 -3.73 2.91
C THR A 158 11.46 -4.55 2.17
N SER A 159 10.19 -4.35 2.46
CA SER A 159 9.07 -5.01 1.81
C SER A 159 8.11 -4.01 1.17
N ALA A 160 7.38 -4.45 0.15
CA ALA A 160 6.41 -3.63 -0.55
C ALA A 160 5.10 -4.39 -0.84
N VAL A 161 4.00 -3.69 -0.71
CA VAL A 161 2.68 -4.09 -1.21
C VAL A 161 2.22 -3.01 -2.16
N LEU A 162 1.91 -3.38 -3.39
CA LEU A 162 1.49 -2.39 -4.39
C LEU A 162 -0.02 -2.13 -4.30
N PRO A 163 -0.45 -0.85 -4.41
CA PRO A 163 -1.86 -0.50 -4.39
C PRO A 163 -2.71 -1.33 -5.34
N ARG A 164 -3.89 -1.73 -4.88
CA ARG A 164 -4.81 -2.63 -5.60
C ARG A 164 -4.17 -3.96 -6.02
N ASN A 165 -3.08 -4.36 -5.38
CA ASN A 165 -2.26 -5.52 -5.77
C ASN A 165 -1.83 -5.47 -7.26
N GLN A 166 -1.71 -4.29 -7.84
CA GLN A 166 -1.30 -4.10 -9.23
C GLN A 166 0.19 -4.41 -9.37
N CYS A 167 0.51 -5.62 -9.80
CA CYS A 167 1.87 -6.12 -9.93
C CYS A 167 2.21 -6.39 -11.40
N ASP A 168 3.36 -5.93 -11.85
CA ASP A 168 3.89 -6.16 -13.19
C ASP A 168 5.41 -6.46 -13.10
N PRO A 169 5.96 -7.37 -13.93
CA PRO A 169 7.38 -7.71 -13.89
C PRO A 169 8.34 -6.53 -14.03
N ALA A 170 7.94 -5.47 -14.76
CA ALA A 170 8.77 -4.27 -14.90
C ALA A 170 8.92 -3.54 -13.56
N TYR A 171 7.84 -3.39 -12.81
CA TYR A 171 7.82 -2.73 -11.50
C TYR A 171 8.49 -3.57 -10.41
N ILE A 172 8.36 -4.91 -10.48
CA ILE A 172 9.09 -5.82 -9.59
C ILE A 172 10.60 -5.68 -9.77
N ARG A 173 11.09 -5.49 -11.01
CA ARG A 173 12.51 -5.20 -11.25
C ARG A 173 12.95 -3.90 -10.58
N VAL A 174 12.15 -2.85 -10.67
CA VAL A 174 12.41 -1.58 -9.98
C VAL A 174 12.51 -1.77 -8.47
N LEU A 175 11.58 -2.51 -7.85
CA LEU A 175 11.64 -2.81 -6.42
C LEU A 175 12.95 -3.50 -6.04
N ARG A 176 13.34 -4.52 -6.81
CA ARG A 176 14.60 -5.24 -6.57
C ARG A 176 15.81 -4.31 -6.69
N ASP A 177 15.85 -3.49 -7.74
CA ASP A 177 16.97 -2.59 -8.03
C ASP A 177 17.09 -1.47 -6.97
N LEU A 178 15.98 -1.12 -6.31
CA LEU A 178 15.93 -0.24 -5.13
C LEU A 178 16.22 -0.96 -3.81
N GLY A 179 16.51 -2.26 -3.84
CA GLY A 179 16.91 -3.04 -2.67
C GLY A 179 15.75 -3.55 -1.79
N PHE A 180 14.53 -3.59 -2.31
CA PHE A 180 13.45 -4.31 -1.63
C PHE A 180 13.69 -5.82 -1.71
N THR A 181 13.47 -6.53 -0.60
CA THR A 181 13.73 -7.97 -0.48
C THR A 181 12.48 -8.83 -0.58
N ALA A 182 11.32 -8.23 -0.40
CA ALA A 182 10.03 -8.91 -0.47
C ALA A 182 8.94 -8.00 -1.05
N TYR A 183 7.93 -8.61 -1.65
CA TYR A 183 6.71 -7.91 -2.05
C TYR A 183 5.50 -8.85 -1.95
N ARG A 184 4.30 -8.28 -1.74
CA ARG A 184 3.05 -9.04 -1.86
C ARG A 184 2.68 -9.11 -3.34
N GLY A 185 2.79 -10.33 -3.91
CA GLY A 185 2.34 -10.62 -5.26
C GLY A 185 0.84 -10.92 -5.30
N MET A 186 0.30 -11.05 -6.51
CA MET A 186 -1.03 -11.60 -6.74
C MET A 186 -0.94 -13.10 -7.02
N GLU A 187 -1.98 -13.81 -6.66
CA GLU A 187 -2.18 -15.16 -7.17
C GLU A 187 -2.30 -15.13 -8.70
N ASN A 188 -1.76 -16.17 -9.34
CA ASN A 188 -1.91 -16.32 -10.79
C ASN A 188 -3.30 -16.85 -11.14
N ASN A 189 -4.33 -16.08 -10.77
CA ASN A 189 -5.73 -16.41 -10.95
C ASN A 189 -6.30 -15.55 -12.10
N TRP A 190 -6.89 -16.17 -13.09
CA TRP A 190 -7.46 -15.50 -14.26
C TRP A 190 -8.62 -14.54 -13.92
N VAL A 191 -9.28 -14.75 -12.78
CA VAL A 191 -10.37 -13.88 -12.29
C VAL A 191 -9.82 -12.64 -11.63
N GLU A 192 -8.74 -12.78 -10.85
CA GLU A 192 -8.13 -11.68 -10.07
C GLU A 192 -7.22 -10.77 -10.92
N ASN A 193 -6.62 -11.28 -11.98
CA ASN A 193 -5.64 -10.56 -12.79
C ASN A 193 -6.21 -9.45 -13.69
N LYS A 194 -7.52 -9.19 -13.68
CA LYS A 194 -8.14 -8.13 -14.50
C LYS A 194 -8.31 -6.85 -13.69
N VAL A 195 -7.69 -5.77 -14.13
CA VAL A 195 -7.77 -4.42 -13.50
C VAL A 195 -9.20 -3.87 -13.58
N HIS A 196 -9.83 -3.94 -14.76
CA HIS A 196 -11.21 -3.48 -14.95
C HIS A 196 -12.19 -4.65 -14.98
N VAL A 197 -12.96 -4.79 -13.90
CA VAL A 197 -13.89 -5.91 -13.73
C VAL A 197 -15.30 -5.51 -14.13
N ARG A 198 -15.80 -6.09 -15.23
CA ARG A 198 -17.21 -5.97 -15.63
C ARG A 198 -18.14 -6.66 -14.63
N PHE A 199 -19.38 -6.20 -14.55
CA PHE A 199 -20.38 -6.70 -13.59
C PHE A 199 -20.43 -8.23 -13.43
N PRO A 200 -20.42 -9.06 -14.49
CA PRO A 200 -20.44 -10.52 -14.34
C PRO A 200 -19.22 -11.08 -13.59
N LEU A 201 -18.04 -10.48 -13.80
CA LEU A 201 -16.81 -10.89 -13.08
C LEU A 201 -16.82 -10.48 -11.60
N ARG A 202 -17.52 -9.39 -11.25
CA ARG A 202 -17.71 -8.99 -9.84
C ARG A 202 -18.54 -10.05 -9.08
N ILE A 203 -19.61 -10.56 -9.72
CA ILE A 203 -20.41 -11.64 -9.15
C ILE A 203 -19.57 -12.91 -9.00
N LEU A 204 -18.76 -13.25 -10.01
CA LEU A 204 -17.88 -14.41 -9.95
C LEU A 204 -16.85 -14.30 -8.83
N ARG A 205 -16.23 -13.13 -8.63
CA ARG A 205 -15.32 -12.89 -7.48
C ARG A 205 -16.03 -13.05 -6.15
N LEU A 206 -17.24 -12.51 -6.04
CA LEU A 206 -18.04 -12.64 -4.82
C LEU A 206 -18.40 -14.12 -4.56
N THR A 207 -18.80 -14.86 -5.58
CA THR A 207 -19.07 -16.30 -5.44
C THR A 207 -17.83 -17.11 -5.10
N ASP A 208 -16.67 -16.75 -5.68
CA ASP A 208 -15.40 -17.41 -5.40
C ASP A 208 -14.95 -17.25 -3.93
N THR A 209 -15.33 -16.12 -3.30
CA THR A 209 -15.07 -15.88 -1.88
C THR A 209 -15.79 -16.88 -0.96
N TYR A 210 -16.97 -17.34 -1.36
CA TYR A 210 -17.76 -18.32 -0.59
C TYR A 210 -17.53 -19.77 -1.05
N PHE A 211 -17.29 -19.94 -2.34
CA PHE A 211 -17.08 -21.24 -2.97
C PHE A 211 -15.81 -21.13 -3.83
N PRO A 212 -14.67 -21.67 -3.42
CA PRO A 212 -13.38 -21.48 -4.12
C PRO A 212 -13.39 -22.17 -5.49
N ILE A 213 -14.09 -21.56 -6.46
CA ILE A 213 -14.27 -22.04 -7.84
C ILE A 213 -12.92 -21.98 -8.59
N THR A 214 -12.11 -20.99 -8.27
CA THR A 214 -10.79 -20.78 -8.91
C THR A 214 -9.66 -21.51 -8.19
N GLY A 215 -9.97 -22.23 -7.11
CA GLY A 215 -9.02 -22.96 -6.26
C GLY A 215 -8.82 -22.29 -4.91
N TYR A 216 -8.19 -23.01 -4.00
CA TYR A 216 -7.82 -22.43 -2.69
C TYR A 216 -6.61 -21.53 -2.88
N GLY A 217 -6.69 -20.29 -2.38
CA GLY A 217 -5.61 -19.29 -2.37
C GLY A 217 -4.43 -19.70 -1.49
N THR A 218 -3.96 -20.94 -1.64
CA THR A 218 -2.83 -21.48 -0.90
C THR A 218 -1.66 -21.73 -1.85
N CYS A 219 -0.49 -21.25 -1.46
CA CYS A 219 0.75 -21.48 -2.18
C CYS A 219 1.55 -22.61 -1.53
N GLY A 220 1.88 -23.64 -2.30
CA GLY A 220 2.72 -24.74 -1.85
C GLY A 220 4.20 -24.40 -1.66
N GLU A 221 4.66 -23.22 -2.13
CA GLU A 221 6.03 -22.74 -2.01
C GLU A 221 6.09 -21.23 -1.76
N PRO A 222 7.20 -20.71 -1.17
CA PRO A 222 7.40 -19.28 -0.86
C PRO A 222 7.33 -18.33 -2.09
N ARG A 223 7.15 -18.84 -3.30
CA ARG A 223 7.02 -18.04 -4.54
C ARG A 223 5.82 -17.10 -4.54
N CYS A 224 4.79 -17.38 -3.74
CA CYS A 224 3.60 -16.53 -3.68
C CYS A 224 3.81 -15.24 -2.87
N SER A 225 4.82 -15.19 -1.99
CA SER A 225 5.20 -13.96 -1.29
C SER A 225 6.14 -13.07 -2.08
N GLY A 226 6.54 -13.47 -3.32
CA GLY A 226 7.41 -12.67 -4.16
C GLY A 226 8.76 -12.35 -3.52
N ARG A 227 9.43 -13.32 -2.90
CA ARG A 227 10.82 -13.13 -2.49
C ARG A 227 11.68 -12.95 -3.73
N PHE A 228 12.47 -11.91 -3.77
CA PHE A 228 13.59 -11.82 -4.70
C PHE A 228 14.60 -12.90 -4.31
N LEU A 229 14.66 -13.99 -5.07
CA LEU A 229 15.74 -14.95 -4.91
C LEU A 229 17.03 -14.24 -5.33
N SER A 230 17.93 -13.97 -4.38
CA SER A 230 19.32 -13.67 -4.69
C SER A 230 19.89 -14.89 -5.42
N ARG A 231 20.36 -14.69 -6.65
CA ARG A 231 21.30 -15.62 -7.29
C ARG A 231 22.67 -15.43 -6.73
#